data_f503e4d2721ef4c3bf5fc48dbd1e01d1
#
_entry.id   f503e4d2721ef4c3bf5fc48dbd1e01d1
#
_cell.length_a   1.000
_cell.length_b   1.000
_cell.length_c   1.000
_cell.angle_alpha   90.00
_cell.angle_beta   90.00
_cell.angle_gamma   90.00
#
_symmetry.space_group_name_H-M   'P 1'
#
loop_
_entity.id
_entity.type
_entity.pdbx_description
1 polymer ?
#
loop_
_entity_poly.entity_id
_entity_poly.type
_entity_poly.pdbx_seq_one_letter_code
_entity_poly.pdbx_strand_id
1 'polypeptide(L)'
;LSSAASDVYKRQGYTGEDGFELYCAPGDAPLLWDKLLSAGADYGLIPCGLGARDTLRLEAAMPLYGHELSPEINPYEAGLGIFVKLDKPDFIGKAALQAARPVSRRRVGLRMTGRGIAREQCPVYGGDRQIGLVTSGTHCPYLGHAVAMALVDAAFQEPGTKVQVDVRGRRVEAEVVKTPFYQRA
;
A
#
# COMPACT_ATOMS: atom_id res chain seq x y z
N LEU A 1 3.30 -23.77 -17.67
CA LEU A 1 3.82 -23.17 -16.43
C LEU A 1 5.22 -22.62 -16.69
N SER A 2 5.39 -21.32 -16.59
CA SER A 2 6.73 -20.72 -16.70
C SER A 2 7.53 -21.12 -15.47
N SER A 3 8.59 -21.89 -15.64
CA SER A 3 9.53 -22.31 -14.57
C SER A 3 10.48 -21.19 -14.15
N ALA A 4 9.98 -19.97 -14.02
CA ALA A 4 10.78 -18.82 -13.67
C ALA A 4 11.08 -18.71 -12.15
N ALA A 5 11.26 -19.85 -11.48
CA ALA A 5 11.38 -19.96 -10.03
C ALA A 5 12.75 -19.57 -9.45
N SER A 6 13.72 -19.12 -10.26
CA SER A 6 15.09 -18.89 -9.77
C SER A 6 15.48 -17.42 -9.58
N ASP A 7 14.57 -16.48 -9.86
CA ASP A 7 14.89 -15.05 -9.77
C ASP A 7 14.19 -14.42 -8.55
N VAL A 8 14.97 -13.75 -7.70
CA VAL A 8 14.50 -13.07 -6.49
C VAL A 8 13.37 -12.09 -6.80
N TYR A 9 13.37 -11.45 -7.97
CA TYR A 9 12.30 -10.56 -8.44
C TYR A 9 10.97 -11.25 -8.70
N LYS A 10 10.97 -12.56 -8.90
CA LYS A 10 9.77 -13.35 -9.23
C LYS A 10 9.13 -14.02 -8.00
N ARG A 11 9.72 -13.85 -6.83
CA ARG A 11 9.13 -14.26 -5.55
C ARG A 11 8.32 -13.14 -4.90
N GLN A 12 8.23 -11.99 -5.54
CA GLN A 12 7.47 -10.87 -5.04
C GLN A 12 5.99 -11.05 -5.39
N GLY A 13 5.17 -11.17 -4.37
CA GLY A 13 3.72 -11.06 -4.45
C GLY A 13 3.24 -9.69 -3.98
N TYR A 14 2.05 -9.65 -3.38
CA TYR A 14 1.42 -8.44 -2.87
C TYR A 14 1.20 -8.51 -1.35
N THR A 15 2.19 -9.04 -0.62
CA THR A 15 2.09 -9.30 0.83
C THR A 15 3.28 -8.78 1.63
N GLY A 16 4.38 -8.41 0.96
CA GLY A 16 5.65 -8.11 1.63
C GLY A 16 6.47 -9.34 2.02
N GLU A 17 5.99 -10.55 1.69
CA GLU A 17 6.64 -11.83 1.95
C GLU A 17 7.02 -12.54 0.66
N ASP A 18 7.86 -13.56 0.76
CA ASP A 18 8.13 -14.46 -0.36
C ASP A 18 6.85 -15.16 -0.80
N GLY A 19 6.61 -15.22 -2.10
CA GLY A 19 5.42 -15.84 -2.65
C GLY A 19 5.51 -16.04 -4.15
N PHE A 20 4.44 -16.58 -4.70
CA PHE A 20 4.33 -16.83 -6.14
C PHE A 20 2.96 -16.41 -6.65
N GLU A 21 2.94 -15.88 -7.86
CA GLU A 21 1.73 -15.68 -8.64
C GLU A 21 1.73 -16.73 -9.75
N LEU A 22 0.64 -17.49 -9.87
CA LEU A 22 0.49 -18.57 -10.84
C LEU A 22 -0.53 -18.14 -11.90
N TYR A 23 -0.08 -18.10 -13.14
CA TYR A 23 -0.92 -17.76 -14.29
C TYR A 23 -1.21 -19.03 -15.09
N CYS A 24 -2.49 -19.36 -15.28
CA CYS A 24 -2.94 -20.54 -16.01
C CYS A 24 -4.16 -20.22 -16.86
N ALA A 25 -4.54 -21.15 -17.74
CA ALA A 25 -5.82 -21.03 -18.44
C ALA A 25 -7.00 -21.10 -17.44
N PRO A 26 -8.10 -20.39 -17.68
CA PRO A 26 -9.23 -20.36 -16.75
C PRO A 26 -9.78 -21.74 -16.38
N GLY A 27 -9.80 -22.68 -17.34
CA GLY A 27 -10.26 -24.05 -17.10
C GLY A 27 -9.36 -24.87 -16.17
N ASP A 28 -8.08 -24.50 -16.03
CA ASP A 28 -7.12 -25.21 -15.19
C ASP A 28 -7.10 -24.67 -13.75
N ALA A 29 -7.66 -23.48 -13.51
CA ALA A 29 -7.58 -22.82 -12.22
C ALA A 29 -8.17 -23.65 -11.06
N PRO A 30 -9.34 -24.31 -11.17
CA PRO A 30 -9.87 -25.16 -10.09
C PRO A 30 -8.93 -26.32 -9.77
N LEU A 31 -8.45 -27.02 -10.79
CA LEU A 31 -7.51 -28.14 -10.60
C LEU A 31 -6.20 -27.69 -9.92
N LEU A 32 -5.67 -26.54 -10.33
CA LEU A 32 -4.46 -25.97 -9.73
C LEU A 32 -4.69 -25.61 -8.28
N TRP A 33 -5.83 -25.00 -7.96
CA TRP A 33 -6.24 -24.66 -6.60
C TRP A 33 -6.28 -25.89 -5.69
N ASP A 34 -6.98 -26.96 -6.13
CA ASP A 34 -7.10 -28.19 -5.36
C ASP A 34 -5.74 -28.89 -5.15
N LYS A 35 -4.90 -28.91 -6.19
CA LYS A 35 -3.55 -29.45 -6.09
C LYS A 35 -2.68 -28.68 -5.11
N LEU A 36 -2.74 -27.35 -5.12
CA LEU A 36 -1.99 -26.51 -4.19
C LEU A 36 -2.41 -26.74 -2.74
N LEU A 37 -3.73 -26.76 -2.47
CA LEU A 37 -4.24 -27.02 -1.13
C LEU A 37 -3.83 -28.42 -0.63
N SER A 38 -3.96 -29.42 -1.50
CA SER A 38 -3.57 -30.80 -1.17
C SER A 38 -2.05 -30.91 -0.90
N ALA A 39 -1.20 -30.35 -1.76
CA ALA A 39 0.24 -30.42 -1.60
C ALA A 39 0.75 -29.59 -0.43
N GLY A 40 0.06 -28.49 -0.09
CA GLY A 40 0.43 -27.59 0.98
C GLY A 40 -0.13 -27.94 2.35
N ALA A 41 -1.01 -28.95 2.45
CA ALA A 41 -1.69 -29.28 3.70
C ALA A 41 -0.72 -29.58 4.85
N ASP A 42 0.31 -30.41 4.59
CA ASP A 42 1.34 -30.77 5.59
C ASP A 42 2.25 -29.59 5.96
N TYR A 43 2.23 -28.52 5.18
CA TYR A 43 2.99 -27.29 5.41
C TYR A 43 2.12 -26.17 6.00
N GLY A 44 0.88 -26.45 6.38
CA GLY A 44 -0.02 -25.47 6.97
C GLY A 44 -0.60 -24.47 5.98
N LEU A 45 -0.63 -24.78 4.68
CA LEU A 45 -1.25 -23.93 3.67
C LEU A 45 -2.76 -23.82 3.91
N ILE A 46 -3.25 -22.60 4.00
CA ILE A 46 -4.67 -22.30 4.17
C ILE A 46 -5.13 -21.28 3.11
N PRO A 47 -6.39 -21.36 2.65
CA PRO A 47 -6.94 -20.35 1.77
C PRO A 47 -7.16 -19.03 2.52
N CYS A 48 -6.80 -17.93 1.87
CA CYS A 48 -6.97 -16.58 2.41
C CYS A 48 -7.82 -15.73 1.47
N GLY A 49 -8.74 -14.94 2.03
CA GLY A 49 -9.63 -14.09 1.27
C GLY A 49 -9.08 -12.69 1.00
N LEU A 50 -9.90 -11.86 0.34
CA LEU A 50 -9.54 -10.49 -0.03
C LEU A 50 -9.21 -9.59 1.18
N GLY A 51 -9.83 -9.84 2.34
CA GLY A 51 -9.52 -9.10 3.56
C GLY A 51 -8.07 -9.33 4.02
N ALA A 52 -7.57 -10.57 3.95
CA ALA A 52 -6.17 -10.87 4.24
C ALA A 52 -5.24 -10.20 3.22
N ARG A 53 -5.58 -10.27 1.92
CA ARG A 53 -4.83 -9.60 0.86
C ARG A 53 -4.69 -8.09 1.12
N ASP A 54 -5.79 -7.42 1.48
CA ASP A 54 -5.78 -5.97 1.74
C ASP A 54 -4.98 -5.62 3.01
N THR A 55 -5.10 -6.41 4.06
CA THR A 55 -4.36 -6.18 5.31
C THR A 55 -2.86 -6.36 5.10
N LEU A 56 -2.45 -7.45 4.47
CA LEU A 56 -1.03 -7.78 4.23
C LEU A 56 -0.37 -6.73 3.32
N ARG A 57 -1.00 -6.37 2.20
CA ARG A 57 -0.44 -5.33 1.32
C ARG A 57 -0.33 -3.97 2.03
N LEU A 58 -1.30 -3.63 2.91
CA LEU A 58 -1.27 -2.39 3.68
C LEU A 58 -0.13 -2.38 4.69
N GLU A 59 0.09 -3.46 5.42
CA GLU A 59 1.22 -3.62 6.35
C GLU A 59 2.56 -3.44 5.63
N ALA A 60 2.67 -3.95 4.41
CA ALA A 60 3.82 -3.76 3.53
C ALA A 60 3.83 -2.38 2.82
N ALA A 61 2.84 -1.53 3.08
CA ALA A 61 2.64 -0.22 2.44
C ALA A 61 2.61 -0.27 0.91
N MET A 62 2.15 -1.38 0.34
CA MET A 62 1.98 -1.52 -1.10
C MET A 62 0.74 -0.77 -1.59
N PRO A 63 0.86 0.07 -2.62
CA PRO A 63 -0.25 0.86 -3.13
C PRO A 63 -1.28 0.00 -3.84
N LEU A 64 -2.55 0.40 -3.74
CA LEU A 64 -3.68 -0.19 -4.45
C LEU A 64 -4.20 0.79 -5.48
N TYR A 65 -4.44 0.32 -6.72
CA TYR A 65 -5.06 1.14 -7.74
C TYR A 65 -6.52 1.47 -7.38
N GLY A 66 -6.90 2.72 -7.59
CA GLY A 66 -8.16 3.30 -7.13
C GLY A 66 -8.05 3.99 -5.76
N HIS A 67 -6.99 3.72 -5.00
CA HIS A 67 -6.73 4.27 -3.67
C HIS A 67 -5.47 5.14 -3.65
N GLU A 68 -4.29 4.53 -3.68
CA GLU A 68 -3.01 5.23 -3.70
C GLU A 68 -2.53 5.59 -5.11
N LEU A 69 -3.11 4.95 -6.12
CA LEU A 69 -2.81 5.15 -7.54
C LEU A 69 -4.10 5.42 -8.29
N SER A 70 -4.10 6.49 -9.09
CA SER A 70 -5.21 6.84 -9.97
C SER A 70 -4.70 7.76 -11.09
N PRO A 71 -5.52 8.13 -12.09
CA PRO A 71 -5.13 9.14 -13.08
C PRO A 71 -4.75 10.49 -12.47
N GLU A 72 -5.27 10.82 -11.27
CA GLU A 72 -5.05 12.10 -10.58
C GLU A 72 -3.88 12.06 -9.59
N ILE A 73 -3.27 10.89 -9.37
CA ILE A 73 -2.14 10.70 -8.45
C ILE A 73 -0.93 10.24 -9.24
N ASN A 74 0.04 11.12 -9.42
CA ASN A 74 1.24 10.78 -10.16
C ASN A 74 2.22 9.91 -9.32
N PRO A 75 3.19 9.23 -9.96
CA PRO A 75 4.12 8.33 -9.27
C PRO A 75 4.94 9.01 -8.17
N TYR A 76 5.23 10.29 -8.28
CA TYR A 76 5.98 11.01 -7.24
C TYR A 76 5.13 11.26 -6.01
N GLU A 77 3.87 11.63 -6.17
CA GLU A 77 2.91 11.78 -5.06
C GLU A 77 2.70 10.43 -4.35
N ALA A 78 2.59 9.35 -5.12
CA ALA A 78 2.44 7.98 -4.61
C ALA A 78 3.70 7.41 -3.93
N GLY A 79 4.84 8.12 -3.95
CA GLY A 79 6.09 7.62 -3.39
C GLY A 79 6.80 6.58 -4.28
N LEU A 80 6.42 6.47 -5.55
CA LEU A 80 6.95 5.51 -6.52
C LEU A 80 7.97 6.15 -7.48
N GLY A 81 8.49 7.32 -7.16
CA GLY A 81 9.45 8.05 -8.00
C GLY A 81 10.71 7.27 -8.35
N ILE A 82 11.10 6.27 -7.54
CA ILE A 82 12.23 5.39 -7.81
C ILE A 82 12.09 4.61 -9.12
N PHE A 83 10.85 4.33 -9.56
CA PHE A 83 10.56 3.63 -10.80
C PHE A 83 10.54 4.56 -12.02
N VAL A 84 10.54 5.89 -11.82
CA VAL A 84 10.55 6.88 -12.90
C VAL A 84 12.00 7.16 -13.30
N LYS A 85 12.39 6.70 -14.49
CA LYS A 85 13.75 6.84 -15.03
C LYS A 85 13.79 7.97 -16.04
N LEU A 86 13.97 9.21 -15.56
CA LEU A 86 14.04 10.41 -16.41
C LEU A 86 15.30 10.49 -17.27
N ASP A 87 16.31 9.67 -16.97
CA ASP A 87 17.55 9.49 -17.73
C ASP A 87 17.36 8.77 -19.07
N LYS A 88 16.26 8.00 -19.22
CA LYS A 88 15.92 7.41 -20.51
C LYS A 88 15.75 8.50 -21.60
N PRO A 89 16.15 8.23 -22.85
CA PRO A 89 16.00 9.20 -23.94
C PRO A 89 14.59 9.72 -24.10
N ASP A 90 13.61 8.82 -24.14
CA ASP A 90 12.19 9.15 -24.21
C ASP A 90 11.29 8.04 -23.65
N PHE A 91 10.09 8.41 -23.18
CA PHE A 91 8.97 7.53 -22.86
C PHE A 91 7.68 8.34 -22.73
N ILE A 92 6.53 7.69 -22.92
CA ILE A 92 5.21 8.34 -22.82
C ILE A 92 5.03 8.94 -21.42
N GLY A 93 4.77 10.24 -21.35
CA GLY A 93 4.58 10.99 -20.10
C GLY A 93 5.85 11.60 -19.50
N LYS A 94 7.04 11.44 -20.11
CA LYS A 94 8.30 11.98 -19.58
C LYS A 94 8.20 13.49 -19.28
N ALA A 95 7.75 14.30 -20.23
CA ALA A 95 7.63 15.75 -20.06
C ALA A 95 6.66 16.11 -18.92
N ALA A 96 5.51 15.44 -18.84
CA ALA A 96 4.54 15.65 -17.78
C ALA A 96 5.12 15.32 -16.41
N LEU A 97 5.85 14.20 -16.28
CA LEU A 97 6.49 13.80 -15.03
C LEU A 97 7.65 14.72 -14.62
N GLN A 98 8.39 15.28 -15.61
CA GLN A 98 9.39 16.31 -15.33
C GLN A 98 8.75 17.58 -14.76
N ALA A 99 7.64 18.03 -15.35
CA ALA A 99 6.90 19.21 -14.90
C ALA A 99 6.16 19.01 -13.57
N ALA A 100 5.85 17.76 -13.18
CA ALA A 100 5.14 17.44 -11.93
C ALA A 100 6.00 17.57 -10.66
N ARG A 101 7.21 18.07 -10.74
CA ARG A 101 8.13 18.24 -9.60
C ARG A 101 8.42 19.72 -9.34
N PRO A 102 8.48 20.15 -8.03
CA PRO A 102 8.18 19.36 -6.83
C PRO A 102 6.69 19.09 -6.67
N VAL A 103 6.34 17.99 -6.00
CA VAL A 103 4.94 17.64 -5.71
C VAL A 103 4.40 18.44 -4.53
N SER A 104 3.13 18.83 -4.60
CA SER A 104 2.41 19.52 -3.51
C SER A 104 1.83 18.54 -2.49
N ARG A 105 1.59 17.28 -2.89
CA ARG A 105 1.04 16.22 -2.04
C ARG A 105 1.98 15.03 -1.99
N ARG A 106 1.90 14.26 -0.91
CA ARG A 106 2.72 13.06 -0.73
C ARG A 106 1.93 11.98 0.00
N ARG A 107 2.06 10.75 -0.47
CA ARG A 107 1.60 9.57 0.27
C ARG A 107 2.47 9.36 1.50
N VAL A 108 1.82 9.22 2.65
CA VAL A 108 2.46 8.95 3.95
C VAL A 108 1.82 7.74 4.61
N GLY A 109 2.56 7.11 5.53
CA GLY A 109 2.02 6.14 6.47
C GLY A 109 1.56 6.84 7.75
N LEU A 110 0.41 6.45 8.27
CA LEU A 110 -0.15 6.95 9.53
C LEU A 110 -0.31 5.79 10.51
N ARG A 111 0.19 5.95 11.73
CA ARG A 111 -0.14 5.11 12.87
C ARG A 111 -1.19 5.83 13.71
N MET A 112 -2.33 5.17 13.93
CA MET A 112 -3.35 5.70 14.83
C MET A 112 -2.86 5.60 16.28
N THR A 113 -2.76 6.72 16.96
CA THR A 113 -2.37 6.79 18.38
C THR A 113 -3.59 6.92 19.28
N GLY A 114 -4.70 7.45 18.75
CA GLY A 114 -5.99 7.45 19.40
C GLY A 114 -6.85 6.23 19.02
N ARG A 115 -7.92 6.00 19.78
CA ARG A 115 -8.85 4.88 19.56
C ARG A 115 -9.75 5.13 18.35
N GLY A 116 -9.46 4.47 17.23
CA GLY A 116 -10.21 4.55 15.98
C GLY A 116 -9.50 3.83 14.85
N ILE A 117 -10.24 3.54 13.77
CA ILE A 117 -9.71 2.96 12.54
C ILE A 117 -9.99 3.97 11.44
N ALA A 118 -8.96 4.57 10.91
CA ALA A 118 -9.05 5.42 9.73
C ALA A 118 -9.38 4.54 8.51
N ARG A 119 -10.43 4.89 7.79
CA ARG A 119 -10.82 4.23 6.55
C ARG A 119 -10.59 5.18 5.37
N GLU A 120 -10.65 4.62 4.19
CA GLU A 120 -10.61 5.41 2.95
C GLU A 120 -11.55 6.62 3.02
N GLN A 121 -11.13 7.75 2.45
CA GLN A 121 -11.83 9.04 2.41
C GLN A 121 -11.99 9.75 3.78
N CYS A 122 -11.47 9.19 4.88
CA CYS A 122 -11.40 9.94 6.13
C CYS A 122 -10.51 11.17 5.95
N PRO A 123 -11.01 12.41 6.29
CA PRO A 123 -10.19 13.61 6.22
C PRO A 123 -9.03 13.59 7.21
N VAL A 124 -7.86 14.06 6.78
CA VAL A 124 -6.67 14.23 7.62
C VAL A 124 -6.46 15.71 7.88
N TYR A 125 -6.14 16.07 9.12
CA TYR A 125 -6.00 17.44 9.58
C TYR A 125 -4.64 17.70 10.23
N GLY A 126 -4.07 18.85 9.91
CA GLY A 126 -2.95 19.47 10.63
C GLY A 126 -3.47 20.70 11.38
N GLY A 127 -3.69 20.57 12.68
CA GLY A 127 -4.48 21.56 13.43
C GLY A 127 -5.93 21.62 12.92
N ASP A 128 -6.44 22.81 12.65
CA ASP A 128 -7.79 23.00 12.14
C ASP A 128 -7.92 22.88 10.62
N ARG A 129 -6.78 22.80 9.90
CA ARG A 129 -6.77 22.74 8.44
C ARG A 129 -6.81 21.28 7.95
N GLN A 130 -7.72 20.97 7.04
CA GLN A 130 -7.68 19.73 6.30
C GLN A 130 -6.46 19.74 5.37
N ILE A 131 -5.60 18.74 5.48
CA ILE A 131 -4.35 18.61 4.74
C ILE A 131 -4.34 17.44 3.76
N GLY A 132 -5.37 16.61 3.77
CA GLY A 132 -5.45 15.46 2.88
C GLY A 132 -6.57 14.49 3.22
N LEU A 133 -6.46 13.29 2.64
CA LEU A 133 -7.42 12.20 2.82
C LEU A 133 -6.67 10.89 3.04
N VAL A 134 -7.28 10.02 3.84
CA VAL A 134 -6.87 8.61 3.94
C VAL A 134 -7.20 7.90 2.64
N THR A 135 -6.24 7.17 2.11
CA THR A 135 -6.40 6.36 0.89
C THR A 135 -6.70 4.91 1.22
N SER A 136 -6.08 4.36 2.25
CA SER A 136 -6.33 3.00 2.75
C SER A 136 -6.08 2.95 4.25
N GLY A 137 -6.82 2.12 4.98
CA GLY A 137 -6.55 1.96 6.40
C GLY A 137 -7.40 0.89 7.06
N THR A 138 -6.79 0.18 8.00
CA THR A 138 -7.46 -0.86 8.78
C THR A 138 -6.74 -1.11 10.10
N HIS A 139 -7.34 -1.95 10.94
CA HIS A 139 -6.62 -2.59 12.03
C HIS A 139 -5.82 -3.75 11.45
N CYS A 140 -4.52 -3.76 11.69
CA CYS A 140 -3.60 -4.78 11.18
C CYS A 140 -3.36 -5.84 12.27
N PRO A 141 -3.79 -7.10 12.04
CA PRO A 141 -3.68 -8.14 13.05
C PRO A 141 -2.25 -8.44 13.48
N TYR A 142 -1.32 -8.46 12.52
CA TYR A 142 0.09 -8.73 12.81
C TYR A 142 0.73 -7.60 13.62
N LEU A 143 0.46 -6.35 13.26
CA LEU A 143 1.00 -5.17 13.97
C LEU A 143 0.31 -4.92 15.31
N GLY A 144 -0.89 -5.46 15.52
CA GLY A 144 -1.68 -5.28 16.73
C GLY A 144 -2.29 -3.88 16.89
N HIS A 145 -2.22 -3.02 15.86
CA HIS A 145 -2.78 -1.66 15.90
C HIS A 145 -3.29 -1.21 14.53
N ALA A 146 -4.01 -0.09 14.54
CA ALA A 146 -4.53 0.50 13.31
C ALA A 146 -3.48 1.35 12.62
N VAL A 147 -3.34 1.15 11.30
CA VAL A 147 -2.51 1.98 10.41
C VAL A 147 -3.33 2.42 9.21
N ALA A 148 -2.85 3.46 8.54
CA ALA A 148 -3.44 3.94 7.30
C ALA A 148 -2.36 4.49 6.37
N MET A 149 -2.63 4.51 5.08
CA MET A 149 -1.95 5.36 4.12
C MET A 149 -2.85 6.56 3.81
N ALA A 150 -2.24 7.71 3.61
CA ALA A 150 -2.95 8.93 3.29
C ALA A 150 -2.16 9.75 2.26
N LEU A 151 -2.87 10.49 1.42
CA LEU A 151 -2.30 11.51 0.54
C LEU A 151 -2.51 12.87 1.21
N VAL A 152 -1.41 13.47 1.65
CA VAL A 152 -1.44 14.73 2.43
C VAL A 152 -0.56 15.80 1.78
N ASP A 153 -0.75 17.06 2.16
CA ASP A 153 0.14 18.14 1.78
C ASP A 153 1.60 17.78 2.11
N ALA A 154 2.53 18.02 1.20
CA ALA A 154 3.93 17.61 1.32
C ALA A 154 4.64 18.22 2.54
N ALA A 155 4.14 19.35 3.05
CA ALA A 155 4.66 19.97 4.27
C ALA A 155 4.49 19.10 5.54
N PHE A 156 3.59 18.10 5.49
CA PHE A 156 3.30 17.21 6.62
C PHE A 156 3.84 15.79 6.44
N GLN A 157 4.76 15.57 5.50
CA GLN A 157 5.25 14.23 5.15
C GLN A 157 6.27 13.63 6.14
N GLU A 158 6.87 14.44 7.01
CA GLU A 158 7.99 13.99 7.82
C GLU A 158 7.53 13.04 8.94
N PRO A 159 8.19 11.87 9.12
CA PRO A 159 7.93 10.96 10.23
C PRO A 159 8.03 11.66 11.58
N GLY A 160 7.09 11.36 12.48
CA GLY A 160 6.93 12.03 13.77
C GLY A 160 5.93 13.19 13.75
N THR A 161 5.49 13.65 12.57
CA THR A 161 4.47 14.70 12.45
C THR A 161 3.15 14.23 13.06
N LYS A 162 2.60 15.02 13.98
CA LYS A 162 1.30 14.74 14.60
C LYS A 162 0.18 15.31 13.73
N VAL A 163 -0.81 14.49 13.45
CA VAL A 163 -1.99 14.82 12.66
C VAL A 163 -3.24 14.25 13.31
N GLN A 164 -4.40 14.65 12.85
CA GLN A 164 -5.68 14.09 13.29
C GLN A 164 -6.43 13.54 12.09
N VAL A 165 -7.11 12.43 12.28
CA VAL A 165 -7.99 11.85 11.26
C VAL A 165 -9.43 11.96 11.75
N ASP A 166 -10.32 12.47 10.91
CA ASP A 166 -11.76 12.48 11.22
C ASP A 166 -12.32 11.07 11.00
N VAL A 167 -12.64 10.41 12.09
CA VAL A 167 -13.26 9.09 12.07
C VAL A 167 -14.71 9.24 12.53
N ARG A 168 -15.65 9.30 11.59
CA ARG A 168 -17.08 9.46 11.86
C ARG A 168 -17.40 10.69 12.70
N GLY A 169 -16.85 11.85 12.34
CA GLY A 169 -17.09 13.13 13.02
C GLY A 169 -16.28 13.33 14.31
N ARG A 170 -15.31 12.45 14.60
CA ARG A 170 -14.39 12.61 15.74
C ARG A 170 -12.94 12.70 15.26
N ARG A 171 -12.22 13.71 15.75
CA ARG A 171 -10.78 13.86 15.51
C ARG A 171 -10.03 12.84 16.36
N VAL A 172 -9.36 11.91 15.69
CA VAL A 172 -8.56 10.84 16.30
C VAL A 172 -7.10 11.13 16.02
N GLU A 173 -6.28 11.12 17.05
CA GLU A 173 -4.84 11.37 16.94
C GLU A 173 -4.13 10.28 16.12
N ALA A 174 -3.21 10.72 15.29
CA ALA A 174 -2.36 9.87 14.49
C ALA A 174 -0.97 10.51 14.32
N GLU A 175 -0.01 9.70 13.94
CA GLU A 175 1.36 10.11 13.70
C GLU A 175 1.83 9.61 12.35
N VAL A 176 2.48 10.48 11.59
CA VAL A 176 3.18 10.09 10.36
C VAL A 176 4.36 9.18 10.73
N VAL A 177 4.44 8.03 10.09
CA VAL A 177 5.48 7.03 10.35
C VAL A 177 6.19 6.63 9.07
N LYS A 178 7.40 6.10 9.21
CA LYS A 178 8.11 5.47 8.09
C LYS A 178 7.34 4.25 7.57
N THR A 179 7.38 4.05 6.27
CA THR A 179 6.85 2.86 5.60
C THR A 179 7.98 2.05 4.98
N PRO A 180 7.82 0.72 4.85
CA PRO A 180 6.63 -0.06 5.20
C PRO A 180 6.40 -0.14 6.72
N PHE A 181 5.15 -0.40 7.13
CA PHE A 181 4.79 -0.58 8.55
C PHE A 181 5.34 -1.91 9.09
N TYR A 182 5.30 -2.94 8.25
CA TYR A 182 5.89 -4.24 8.46
C TYR A 182 7.24 -4.32 7.73
N GLN A 183 8.25 -4.83 8.41
CA GLN A 183 9.54 -5.16 7.81
C GLN A 183 9.82 -6.63 8.11
N ARG A 184 10.13 -7.37 7.06
CA ARG A 184 10.58 -8.75 7.19
C ARG A 184 11.89 -8.79 7.97
N ALA A 185 11.98 -9.73 8.92
CA ALA A 185 13.20 -10.00 9.69
C ALA A 185 14.29 -10.64 8.82
#